data_bff142d4e0b0fe9941919aaa2164be1d
#
_entry.id   bff142d4e0b0fe9941919aaa2164be1d
#
_cell.length_a   1.000
_cell.length_b   1.000
_cell.length_c   1.000
_cell.angle_alpha   90.00
_cell.angle_beta   90.00
_cell.angle_gamma   90.00
#
_symmetry.space_group_name_H-M   'P 1'
#
loop_
_entity.id
_entity.type
_entity.pdbx_description
1 polymer ?
#
loop_
_entity_poly.entity_id
_entity_poly.type
_entity_poly.pdbx_seq_one_letter_code
_entity_poly.pdbx_strand_id
1 'polypeptide(L)'
;MKIGVLQADTVSKEFQTDHGNYPTMFENMLKSAGKQVLGSAIEVSHYNIMQSQFPKKLNECNAYIITGSKKSVYDDEPWIHKFRGFLVELNDAKKIVIGICFGHQLIADALGGRTELAKVGWGVGVHRSTITNKKTFMNPPLDSFFKDVEMDFCRGNICFASCLPKFQGFNI
;
A
#
# COMPACT_ATOMS: atom_id res chain seq x y z
N MET A 1 -12.01 14.58 -5.83
CA MET A 1 -11.69 13.43 -4.94
C MET A 1 -10.36 13.71 -4.28
N LYS A 2 -10.23 13.41 -2.98
CA LYS A 2 -9.00 13.61 -2.21
C LYS A 2 -8.49 12.28 -1.68
N ILE A 3 -7.21 11.99 -1.89
CA ILE A 3 -6.55 10.76 -1.44
C ILE A 3 -5.41 11.10 -0.48
N GLY A 4 -5.36 10.40 0.64
CA GLY A 4 -4.28 10.49 1.62
C GLY A 4 -3.20 9.45 1.37
N VAL A 5 -1.96 9.88 1.18
CA VAL A 5 -0.78 8.99 1.11
C VAL A 5 -0.20 8.84 2.50
N LEU A 6 -0.27 7.63 3.05
CA LEU A 6 0.27 7.25 4.35
C LEU A 6 1.69 6.71 4.13
N GLN A 7 2.68 7.58 4.33
CA GLN A 7 4.08 7.26 4.06
C GLN A 7 4.67 6.43 5.20
N ALA A 8 5.11 5.22 4.87
CA ALA A 8 5.71 4.25 5.81
C ALA A 8 7.22 4.03 5.59
N ASP A 9 7.84 4.70 4.63
CA ASP A 9 9.29 4.69 4.41
C ASP A 9 9.76 5.93 3.63
N THR A 10 11.07 6.02 3.48
CA THR A 10 11.75 7.05 2.70
C THR A 10 12.74 6.40 1.75
N VAL A 11 12.73 6.80 0.49
CA VAL A 11 13.71 6.36 -0.51
C VAL A 11 15.11 6.78 -0.05
N SER A 12 16.10 5.89 -0.23
CA SER A 12 17.49 6.21 0.10
C SER A 12 17.94 7.47 -0.63
N LYS A 13 18.68 8.35 0.06
CA LYS A 13 19.06 9.67 -0.44
C LYS A 13 19.75 9.63 -1.80
N GLU A 14 20.55 8.61 -2.04
CA GLU A 14 21.27 8.39 -3.31
C GLU A 14 20.35 8.22 -4.52
N PHE A 15 19.10 7.71 -4.30
CA PHE A 15 18.13 7.50 -5.37
C PHE A 15 17.06 8.59 -5.45
N GLN A 16 17.00 9.49 -4.46
CA GLN A 16 15.97 10.53 -4.45
C GLN A 16 16.16 11.58 -5.55
N THR A 17 17.41 11.81 -5.98
CA THR A 17 17.70 12.77 -7.05
C THR A 17 17.08 12.33 -8.37
N ASP A 18 17.14 11.03 -8.68
CA ASP A 18 16.68 10.49 -9.97
C ASP A 18 15.21 10.08 -9.95
N HIS A 19 14.72 9.61 -8.79
CA HIS A 19 13.40 8.99 -8.68
C HIS A 19 12.43 9.75 -7.77
N GLY A 20 12.90 10.72 -6.99
CA GLY A 20 12.10 11.40 -5.97
C GLY A 20 11.90 10.53 -4.72
N ASN A 21 11.00 10.98 -3.84
CA ASN A 21 10.60 10.24 -2.65
C ASN A 21 9.16 9.70 -2.80
N TYR A 22 8.77 8.76 -1.97
CA TYR A 22 7.44 8.12 -2.02
C TYR A 22 6.28 9.11 -2.14
N PRO A 23 6.19 10.20 -1.35
CA PRO A 23 5.12 11.18 -1.52
C PRO A 23 4.98 11.69 -2.95
N THR A 24 6.09 12.12 -3.57
CA THR A 24 6.10 12.63 -4.94
C THR A 24 5.74 11.56 -5.96
N MET A 25 6.29 10.34 -5.80
CA MET A 25 6.01 9.21 -6.70
C MET A 25 4.51 8.86 -6.70
N PHE A 26 3.92 8.73 -5.49
CA PHE A 26 2.50 8.41 -5.35
C PHE A 26 1.60 9.56 -5.82
N GLU A 27 1.97 10.80 -5.55
CA GLU A 27 1.23 11.97 -6.04
C GLU A 27 1.17 12.01 -7.56
N ASN A 28 2.31 11.81 -8.23
CA ASN A 28 2.39 11.79 -9.69
C ASN A 28 1.53 10.65 -10.27
N MET A 29 1.63 9.46 -9.70
CA MET A 29 0.84 8.29 -10.09
C MET A 29 -0.66 8.56 -9.95
N LEU A 30 -1.09 9.07 -8.79
CA LEU A 30 -2.51 9.33 -8.50
C LEU A 30 -3.07 10.45 -9.37
N LYS A 31 -2.31 11.53 -9.60
CA LYS A 31 -2.72 12.62 -10.49
C LYS A 31 -2.86 12.15 -11.94
N SER A 32 -1.91 11.34 -12.41
CA SER A 32 -1.98 10.73 -13.75
C SER A 32 -3.20 9.83 -13.90
N ALA A 33 -3.40 8.92 -12.94
CA ALA A 33 -4.56 8.02 -12.93
C ALA A 33 -5.89 8.78 -12.88
N GLY A 34 -5.98 9.83 -12.04
CA GLY A 34 -7.17 10.66 -11.95
C GLY A 34 -7.52 11.35 -13.26
N LYS A 35 -6.52 11.89 -13.95
CA LYS A 35 -6.71 12.50 -15.26
C LYS A 35 -7.19 11.48 -16.30
N GLN A 36 -6.61 10.28 -16.31
CA GLN A 36 -6.95 9.23 -17.28
C GLN A 36 -8.32 8.60 -17.02
N VAL A 37 -8.66 8.33 -15.77
CA VAL A 37 -9.85 7.55 -15.40
C VAL A 37 -11.06 8.43 -15.09
N LEU A 38 -10.83 9.56 -14.40
CA LEU A 38 -11.90 10.45 -13.95
C LEU A 38 -12.04 11.72 -14.80
N GLY A 39 -11.12 11.97 -15.72
CA GLY A 39 -11.05 13.24 -16.46
C GLY A 39 -10.81 14.46 -15.59
N SER A 40 -10.44 14.28 -14.32
CA SER A 40 -10.26 15.36 -13.33
C SER A 40 -9.04 15.11 -12.43
N ALA A 41 -8.53 16.21 -11.86
CA ALA A 41 -7.41 16.12 -10.92
C ALA A 41 -7.85 15.49 -9.59
N ILE A 42 -6.99 14.61 -9.06
CA ILE A 42 -7.08 14.10 -7.69
C ILE A 42 -6.27 15.03 -6.78
N GLU A 43 -6.87 15.47 -5.69
CA GLU A 43 -6.16 16.14 -4.60
C GLU A 43 -5.43 15.10 -3.76
N VAL A 44 -4.16 15.32 -3.45
CA VAL A 44 -3.34 14.39 -2.67
C VAL A 44 -2.84 15.09 -1.42
N SER A 45 -3.01 14.43 -0.28
CA SER A 45 -2.42 14.83 1.01
C SER A 45 -1.42 13.79 1.48
N HIS A 46 -0.34 14.24 2.11
CA HIS A 46 0.74 13.37 2.57
C HIS A 46 0.79 13.34 4.09
N TYR A 47 0.97 12.15 4.67
CA TYR A 47 1.08 11.93 6.09
C TYR A 47 2.30 11.05 6.36
N ASN A 48 3.30 11.59 7.05
CA ASN A 48 4.49 10.82 7.45
C ASN A 48 4.19 10.04 8.73
N ILE A 49 3.77 8.78 8.54
CA ILE A 49 3.34 7.94 9.66
C ILE A 49 4.49 7.60 10.60
N MET A 50 5.71 7.46 10.08
CA MET A 50 6.92 7.21 10.88
C MET A 50 7.18 8.35 11.88
N GLN A 51 6.75 9.56 11.56
CA GLN A 51 6.82 10.73 12.44
C GLN A 51 5.50 10.98 13.20
N SER A 52 4.62 9.99 13.25
CA SER A 52 3.30 10.10 13.88
C SER A 52 2.40 11.22 13.29
N GLN A 53 2.61 11.59 12.05
CA GLN A 53 1.77 12.54 11.34
C GLN A 53 0.60 11.79 10.71
N PHE A 54 -0.50 11.70 11.43
CA PHE A 54 -1.74 11.09 10.98
C PHE A 54 -2.77 12.15 10.57
N PRO A 55 -3.77 11.80 9.72
CA PRO A 55 -4.94 12.64 9.52
C PRO A 55 -5.59 13.01 10.85
N LYS A 56 -6.00 14.26 11.02
CA LYS A 56 -6.69 14.71 12.25
C LYS A 56 -8.11 14.15 12.35
N LYS A 57 -8.72 13.85 11.21
CA LYS A 57 -10.05 13.25 11.09
C LYS A 57 -10.02 12.16 10.03
N LEU A 58 -10.72 11.06 10.25
CA LEU A 58 -10.76 9.93 9.31
C LEU A 58 -11.37 10.30 7.96
N ASN A 59 -12.17 11.36 7.91
CA ASN A 59 -12.83 11.83 6.69
C ASN A 59 -12.11 13.01 6.00
N GLU A 60 -10.89 13.34 6.39
CA GLU A 60 -10.06 14.33 5.67
C GLU A 60 -9.84 13.94 4.22
N CYS A 61 -9.78 12.64 3.94
CA CYS A 61 -9.66 12.09 2.60
C CYS A 61 -10.79 11.11 2.29
N ASN A 62 -11.09 10.97 1.01
CA ASN A 62 -12.08 10.00 0.53
C ASN A 62 -11.54 8.57 0.63
N ALA A 63 -10.25 8.40 0.36
CA ALA A 63 -9.52 7.14 0.42
C ALA A 63 -8.08 7.36 0.90
N TYR A 64 -7.43 6.28 1.31
CA TYR A 64 -6.04 6.29 1.75
C TYR A 64 -5.23 5.23 1.01
N ILE A 65 -3.95 5.55 0.73
CA ILE A 65 -3.00 4.59 0.17
C ILE A 65 -1.76 4.54 1.05
N ILE A 66 -1.31 3.34 1.40
CA ILE A 66 -0.16 3.08 2.25
C ILE A 66 1.01 2.68 1.37
N THR A 67 2.14 3.34 1.54
CA THR A 67 3.36 3.00 0.79
C THR A 67 3.98 1.68 1.26
N GLY A 68 4.87 1.12 0.47
CA GLY A 68 5.79 0.09 0.93
C GLY A 68 6.73 0.61 2.02
N SER A 69 7.42 -0.31 2.68
CA SER A 69 8.46 -0.03 3.66
C SER A 69 9.54 -1.11 3.62
N LYS A 70 10.78 -0.75 3.96
CA LYS A 70 11.85 -1.71 4.27
C LYS A 70 11.69 -2.37 5.64
N LYS A 71 10.82 -1.82 6.50
CA LYS A 71 10.47 -2.39 7.79
C LYS A 71 9.51 -3.57 7.62
N SER A 72 9.54 -4.46 8.57
CA SER A 72 8.58 -5.56 8.68
C SER A 72 7.43 -5.18 9.60
N VAL A 73 6.24 -5.69 9.32
CA VAL A 73 5.06 -5.39 10.16
C VAL A 73 5.18 -5.94 11.57
N TYR A 74 6.04 -6.92 11.79
CA TYR A 74 6.34 -7.50 13.11
C TYR A 74 7.52 -6.84 13.81
N ASP A 75 8.12 -5.77 13.23
CA ASP A 75 9.15 -4.98 13.93
C ASP A 75 8.50 -4.25 15.11
N ASP A 76 9.22 -4.21 16.25
CA ASP A 76 8.77 -3.53 17.45
C ASP A 76 9.03 -2.02 17.39
N GLU A 77 8.29 -1.37 16.52
CA GLU A 77 8.39 0.07 16.28
C GLU A 77 7.11 0.79 16.76
N PRO A 78 7.22 1.82 17.61
CA PRO A 78 6.04 2.51 18.15
C PRO A 78 5.09 3.05 17.07
N TRP A 79 5.63 3.52 15.95
CA TRP A 79 4.82 4.03 14.87
C TRP A 79 4.02 2.92 14.15
N ILE A 80 4.56 1.69 14.08
CA ILE A 80 3.86 0.53 13.50
C ILE A 80 2.67 0.15 14.39
N HIS A 81 2.88 0.09 15.70
CA HIS A 81 1.79 -0.20 16.66
C HIS A 81 0.67 0.84 16.55
N LYS A 82 1.03 2.13 16.53
CA LYS A 82 0.06 3.20 16.36
C LYS A 82 -0.67 3.12 15.02
N PHE A 83 0.04 2.75 13.96
CA PHE A 83 -0.55 2.62 12.64
C PHE A 83 -1.55 1.48 12.56
N ARG A 84 -1.30 0.34 13.22
CA ARG A 84 -2.31 -0.74 13.36
C ARG A 84 -3.62 -0.21 13.95
N GLY A 85 -3.53 0.51 15.06
CA GLY A 85 -4.72 1.12 15.68
C GLY A 85 -5.48 2.03 14.71
N PHE A 86 -4.77 2.89 14.01
CA PHE A 86 -5.36 3.78 13.01
C PHE A 86 -6.03 3.04 11.84
N LEU A 87 -5.47 1.90 11.41
CA LEU A 87 -6.08 1.06 10.37
C LEU A 87 -7.39 0.41 10.84
N VAL A 88 -7.47 0.01 12.09
CA VAL A 88 -8.74 -0.47 12.68
C VAL A 88 -9.79 0.65 12.65
N GLU A 89 -9.43 1.86 13.07
CA GLU A 89 -10.35 3.01 13.03
C GLU A 89 -10.82 3.32 11.60
N LEU A 90 -9.93 3.27 10.60
CA LEU A 90 -10.28 3.46 9.19
C LEU A 90 -11.23 2.38 8.69
N ASN A 91 -11.00 1.12 9.08
CA ASN A 91 -11.88 0.00 8.74
C ASN A 91 -13.27 0.16 9.35
N ASP A 92 -13.36 0.52 10.62
CA ASP A 92 -14.63 0.72 11.32
C ASP A 92 -15.41 1.88 10.72
N ALA A 93 -14.72 2.93 10.29
CA ALA A 93 -15.28 4.06 9.56
C ALA A 93 -15.58 3.74 8.08
N LYS A 94 -15.38 2.50 7.63
CA LYS A 94 -15.60 2.04 6.24
C LYS A 94 -14.86 2.87 5.20
N LYS A 95 -13.65 3.33 5.53
CA LYS A 95 -12.79 4.05 4.60
C LYS A 95 -12.14 3.10 3.60
N ILE A 96 -12.01 3.57 2.36
CA ILE A 96 -11.25 2.86 1.33
C ILE A 96 -9.77 3.01 1.66
N VAL A 97 -9.08 1.89 1.84
CA VAL A 97 -7.64 1.85 2.09
C VAL A 97 -6.97 0.86 1.13
N ILE A 98 -5.90 1.29 0.48
CA ILE A 98 -5.10 0.46 -0.41
C ILE A 98 -3.71 0.31 0.21
N GLY A 99 -3.24 -0.90 0.39
CA GLY A 99 -1.91 -1.18 0.94
C GLY A 99 -0.96 -1.71 -0.13
N ILE A 100 0.24 -1.13 -0.23
CA ILE A 100 1.29 -1.59 -1.13
C ILE A 100 2.38 -2.29 -0.30
N CYS A 101 2.70 -3.55 -0.62
CA CYS A 101 3.75 -4.35 0.03
C CYS A 101 3.58 -4.36 1.58
N PHE A 102 4.40 -3.60 2.32
CA PHE A 102 4.26 -3.41 3.77
C PHE A 102 2.84 -2.99 4.16
N GLY A 103 2.25 -2.03 3.42
CA GLY A 103 0.89 -1.57 3.68
C GLY A 103 -0.15 -2.68 3.56
N HIS A 104 -0.03 -3.58 2.57
CA HIS A 104 -0.88 -4.76 2.43
C HIS A 104 -0.73 -5.71 3.63
N GLN A 105 0.52 -5.99 4.02
CA GLN A 105 0.83 -6.85 5.17
C GLN A 105 0.29 -6.26 6.47
N LEU A 106 0.43 -4.95 6.67
CA LEU A 106 -0.03 -4.28 7.87
C LEU A 106 -1.57 -4.25 7.97
N ILE A 107 -2.27 -4.07 6.84
CA ILE A 107 -3.73 -4.18 6.81
C ILE A 107 -4.16 -5.60 7.22
N ALA A 108 -3.53 -6.63 6.65
CA ALA A 108 -3.84 -8.02 7.00
C ALA A 108 -3.63 -8.27 8.51
N ASP A 109 -2.49 -7.86 9.04
CA ASP A 109 -2.13 -8.01 10.46
C ASP A 109 -3.09 -7.23 11.39
N ALA A 110 -3.36 -5.96 11.07
CA ALA A 110 -4.22 -5.09 11.88
C ALA A 110 -5.66 -5.60 11.97
N LEU A 111 -6.15 -6.32 10.97
CA LEU A 111 -7.55 -6.73 10.84
C LEU A 111 -7.75 -8.23 11.11
N GLY A 112 -6.81 -8.86 11.80
CA GLY A 112 -6.90 -10.23 12.30
C GLY A 112 -6.47 -11.29 11.30
N GLY A 113 -5.80 -10.90 10.22
CA GLY A 113 -5.09 -11.81 9.33
C GLY A 113 -3.76 -12.25 9.94
N ARG A 114 -2.97 -12.96 9.15
CA ARG A 114 -1.65 -13.45 9.58
C ARG A 114 -0.58 -13.01 8.60
N THR A 115 0.46 -12.41 9.14
CA THR A 115 1.69 -12.08 8.42
C THR A 115 2.86 -12.71 9.15
N GLU A 116 3.72 -13.42 8.44
CA GLU A 116 4.86 -14.09 9.03
C GLU A 116 6.10 -14.01 8.14
N LEU A 117 7.26 -14.15 8.74
CA LEU A 117 8.53 -14.23 8.03
C LEU A 117 8.55 -15.47 7.13
N ALA A 118 8.90 -15.29 5.87
CA ALA A 118 9.01 -16.41 4.94
C ALA A 118 10.17 -17.33 5.33
N LYS A 119 9.91 -18.64 5.41
CA LYS A 119 10.92 -19.66 5.78
C LYS A 119 12.07 -19.75 4.77
N VAL A 120 11.82 -19.37 3.52
CA VAL A 120 12.81 -19.38 2.44
C VAL A 120 13.74 -18.17 2.45
N GLY A 121 13.55 -17.22 3.37
CA GLY A 121 14.35 -16.00 3.45
C GLY A 121 13.98 -14.96 2.39
N TRP A 122 14.96 -14.20 1.93
CA TRP A 122 14.77 -13.12 0.98
C TRP A 122 14.50 -13.65 -0.43
N GLY A 123 13.38 -13.24 -1.02
CA GLY A 123 13.13 -13.42 -2.45
C GLY A 123 13.89 -12.36 -3.25
N VAL A 124 14.93 -12.79 -3.98
CA VAL A 124 15.71 -11.91 -4.85
C VAL A 124 15.58 -12.42 -6.27
N GLY A 125 15.28 -11.53 -7.21
CA GLY A 125 15.17 -11.86 -8.63
C GLY A 125 13.84 -11.45 -9.23
N VAL A 126 13.59 -11.94 -10.44
CA VAL A 126 12.39 -11.67 -11.22
C VAL A 126 11.33 -12.72 -10.93
N HIS A 127 10.16 -12.29 -10.52
CA HIS A 127 9.02 -13.17 -10.30
C HIS A 127 7.91 -12.87 -11.31
N ARG A 128 7.41 -13.91 -11.96
CA ARG A 128 6.23 -13.80 -12.80
C ARG A 128 4.98 -14.15 -11.98
N SER A 129 4.06 -13.21 -11.89
CA SER A 129 2.79 -13.41 -11.19
C SER A 129 1.64 -13.52 -12.19
N THR A 130 0.72 -14.43 -11.94
CA THR A 130 -0.50 -14.60 -12.74
C THR A 130 -1.69 -14.14 -11.91
N ILE A 131 -2.55 -13.32 -12.50
CA ILE A 131 -3.80 -12.93 -11.85
C ILE A 131 -4.78 -14.11 -11.95
N THR A 132 -5.05 -14.74 -10.82
CA THR A 132 -5.93 -15.90 -10.73
C THR A 132 -7.39 -15.52 -10.49
N ASN A 133 -7.65 -14.32 -9.96
CA ASN A 133 -8.99 -13.85 -9.64
C ASN A 133 -9.17 -12.39 -10.06
N LYS A 134 -9.87 -12.19 -11.17
CA LYS A 134 -10.17 -10.85 -11.72
C LYS A 134 -11.32 -10.23 -10.96
N LYS A 135 -11.17 -8.96 -10.61
CA LYS A 135 -12.19 -8.15 -9.95
C LYS A 135 -12.71 -7.05 -10.87
N THR A 136 -13.94 -6.61 -10.64
CA THR A 136 -14.61 -5.58 -11.45
C THR A 136 -13.89 -4.25 -11.50
N PHE A 137 -13.14 -3.90 -10.46
CA PHE A 137 -12.33 -2.67 -10.41
C PHE A 137 -11.05 -2.74 -11.24
N MET A 138 -10.64 -3.94 -11.68
CA MET A 138 -9.49 -4.15 -12.58
C MET A 138 -9.90 -3.84 -14.01
N ASN A 139 -10.06 -2.56 -14.35
CA ASN A 139 -10.44 -2.09 -15.69
C ASN A 139 -9.54 -0.91 -16.09
N PRO A 140 -8.85 -0.93 -17.23
CA PRO A 140 -8.87 -2.00 -18.24
C PRO A 140 -8.34 -3.34 -17.70
N PRO A 141 -8.69 -4.47 -18.33
CA PRO A 141 -8.23 -5.77 -17.88
C PRO A 141 -6.71 -5.80 -17.81
N LEU A 142 -6.17 -6.11 -16.64
CA LEU A 142 -4.73 -6.12 -16.39
C LEU A 142 -3.97 -7.19 -17.19
N ASP A 143 -4.66 -8.06 -17.92
CA ASP A 143 -4.06 -9.07 -18.80
C ASP A 143 -3.04 -8.52 -19.79
N SER A 144 -3.28 -7.30 -20.29
CA SER A 144 -2.37 -6.65 -21.24
C SER A 144 -1.17 -5.97 -20.56
N PHE A 145 -1.27 -5.70 -19.27
CA PHE A 145 -0.22 -5.01 -18.51
C PHE A 145 0.67 -5.96 -17.70
N PHE A 146 0.11 -7.11 -17.27
CA PHE A 146 0.81 -8.04 -16.37
C PHE A 146 1.27 -9.33 -17.05
N LYS A 147 0.94 -9.55 -18.32
CA LYS A 147 1.37 -10.74 -19.03
C LYS A 147 2.90 -10.81 -19.19
N ASP A 148 3.55 -9.65 -19.16
CA ASP A 148 4.98 -9.50 -19.37
C ASP A 148 5.66 -8.57 -18.33
N VAL A 149 5.01 -8.25 -17.21
CA VAL A 149 5.65 -7.48 -16.14
C VAL A 149 6.45 -8.42 -15.28
N GLU A 150 7.75 -8.42 -15.52
CA GLU A 150 8.74 -8.92 -14.58
C GLU A 150 8.76 -7.94 -13.40
N MET A 151 8.20 -8.35 -12.26
CA MET A 151 8.31 -7.56 -11.04
C MET A 151 9.67 -7.83 -10.43
N ASP A 152 10.56 -6.83 -10.48
CA ASP A 152 11.76 -6.82 -9.67
C ASP A 152 11.36 -6.70 -8.19
N PHE A 153 11.32 -7.83 -7.51
CA PHE A 153 11.22 -7.85 -6.06
C PHE A 153 12.59 -7.51 -5.48
N CYS A 154 12.93 -6.24 -5.51
CA CYS A 154 14.08 -5.76 -4.79
C CYS A 154 13.80 -5.81 -3.30
N ARG A 155 14.45 -6.75 -2.61
CA ARG A 155 14.64 -6.80 -1.16
C ARG A 155 13.33 -6.81 -0.35
N GLY A 156 12.75 -7.96 -0.18
CA GLY A 156 11.69 -8.13 0.79
C GLY A 156 11.63 -9.56 1.30
N ASN A 157 11.43 -9.72 2.60
CA ASN A 157 10.94 -10.99 3.09
C ASN A 157 9.64 -11.29 2.36
N ILE A 158 9.54 -12.41 1.67
CA ILE A 158 8.26 -12.84 1.12
C ILE A 158 7.37 -13.14 2.31
N CYS A 159 6.44 -12.24 2.59
CA CYS A 159 5.45 -12.46 3.61
C CYS A 159 4.19 -12.99 2.96
N PHE A 160 3.69 -14.11 3.44
CA PHE A 160 2.36 -14.56 3.11
C PHE A 160 1.38 -13.87 4.04
N ALA A 161 0.50 -13.05 3.49
CA ALA A 161 -0.62 -12.50 4.24
C ALA A 161 -1.87 -13.30 3.88
N SER A 162 -2.47 -13.99 4.84
CA SER A 162 -3.78 -14.60 4.69
C SER A 162 -4.82 -13.71 5.37
N CYS A 163 -5.70 -13.11 4.60
CA CYS A 163 -6.84 -12.39 5.15
C CYS A 163 -7.93 -13.38 5.55
N LEU A 164 -8.39 -13.28 6.79
CA LEU A 164 -9.59 -14.03 7.22
C LEU A 164 -10.83 -13.50 6.47
N PRO A 165 -11.85 -14.33 6.21
CA PRO A 165 -13.00 -13.98 5.35
C PRO A 165 -13.94 -12.90 5.89
N LYS A 166 -13.56 -12.15 6.93
CA LYS A 166 -14.35 -11.05 7.47
C LYS A 166 -14.26 -9.74 6.66
N PHE A 167 -13.48 -9.72 5.61
CA PHE A 167 -13.39 -8.59 4.70
C PHE A 167 -14.53 -8.58 3.69
N GLN A 168 -15.68 -8.08 4.09
CA GLN A 168 -16.69 -7.61 3.14
C GLN A 168 -16.28 -6.20 2.68
N GLY A 169 -15.50 -6.12 1.60
CA GLY A 169 -15.20 -4.85 0.96
C GLY A 169 -13.80 -4.67 0.39
N PHE A 170 -12.82 -5.46 0.78
CA PHE A 170 -11.51 -5.47 0.16
C PHE A 170 -11.20 -6.86 -0.39
N ASN A 171 -11.61 -7.08 -1.63
CA ASN A 171 -11.08 -8.17 -2.42
C ASN A 171 -9.76 -7.69 -3.03
N ILE A 172 -8.64 -8.07 -2.44
CA ILE A 172 -7.33 -8.02 -3.07
C ILE A 172 -7.19 -9.25 -3.97
#